data_0fd216e23eff4af59d1b47133f5c4836
#
_entry.id   0fd216e23eff4af59d1b47133f5c4836
#
_cell.length_a   1.000
_cell.length_b   1.000
_cell.length_c   1.000
_cell.angle_alpha   90.00
_cell.angle_beta   90.00
_cell.angle_gamma   90.00
#
_symmetry.space_group_name_H-M   'P 1'
#
loop_
_entity.id
_entity.type
_entity.pdbx_description
1 polymer ?
#
loop_
_entity_poly.entity_id
_entity_poly.type
_entity_poly.pdbx_seq_one_letter_code
_entity_poly.pdbx_strand_id
1 'polypeptide(L)' 'MRFFFDCTTKDQSLYDYQGTEFHNSQAAIEFAEAMAEMLGASLAGEWKRWSVEIRNAEGKKLGALRVGTVTPLAA' A
#
# COMPACT_ATOMS: atom_id res chain seq x y z
N MET A 1 -13.76 8.61 -5.36
CA MET A 1 -12.75 8.01 -6.24
C MET A 1 -12.32 6.67 -5.69
N ARG A 2 -12.17 5.71 -6.56
CA ARG A 2 -11.81 4.36 -6.12
C ARG A 2 -10.32 4.10 -6.33
N PHE A 3 -9.70 3.56 -5.32
CA PHE A 3 -8.28 3.23 -5.37
C PHE A 3 -8.07 1.78 -5.00
N PHE A 4 -7.00 1.22 -5.49
CA PHE A 4 -6.69 -0.19 -5.28
C PHE A 4 -5.32 -0.30 -4.65
N PHE A 5 -5.19 -1.21 -3.71
CA PHE A 5 -3.95 -1.38 -2.96
C PHE A 5 -3.43 -2.79 -3.19
N ASP A 6 -2.44 -2.91 -4.03
CA ASP A 6 -1.87 -4.21 -4.37
C ASP A 6 -0.66 -4.44 -3.49
N CYS A 7 -0.45 -5.66 -3.07
CA CYS A 7 0.73 -6.01 -2.29
C CYS A 7 1.65 -6.83 -3.15
N THR A 8 2.89 -6.43 -3.25
CA THR A 8 3.83 -7.10 -4.16
C THR A 8 5.17 -7.37 -3.54
N THR A 9 5.82 -8.42 -4.03
CA THR A 9 7.23 -8.67 -3.75
C THR A 9 7.91 -8.80 -5.09
N LYS A 10 9.15 -9.19 -5.05
CA LYS A 10 9.91 -9.46 -6.23
C LYS A 10 9.28 -10.55 -7.07
N ASP A 11 8.71 -11.53 -6.41
CA ASP A 11 8.21 -12.73 -7.07
C ASP A 11 6.71 -12.92 -7.08
N GLN A 12 6.00 -12.16 -6.30
CA GLN A 12 4.57 -12.37 -6.11
C GLN A 12 3.79 -11.08 -6.12
N SER A 13 2.54 -11.15 -6.49
CA SER A 13 1.65 -10.00 -6.45
C SER A 13 0.28 -10.43 -5.98
N LEU A 14 -0.26 -9.68 -5.04
CA LEU A 14 -1.61 -9.89 -4.57
C LEU A 14 -2.40 -8.67 -4.98
N TYR A 15 -3.25 -8.83 -5.96
CA TYR A 15 -3.99 -7.69 -6.50
C TYR A 15 -5.28 -7.45 -5.77
N ASP A 16 -5.59 -6.18 -5.57
CA ASP A 16 -6.84 -5.77 -4.96
C ASP A 16 -7.87 -5.61 -6.09
N TYR A 17 -8.86 -6.43 -6.12
CA TYR A 17 -9.87 -6.37 -7.17
C TYR A 17 -11.11 -5.60 -6.79
N GLN A 18 -11.26 -5.28 -5.53
CA GLN A 18 -12.43 -4.54 -5.07
C GLN A 18 -12.20 -3.05 -4.95
N GLY A 19 -11.09 -2.67 -4.43
CA GLY A 19 -10.76 -1.28 -4.23
C GLY A 19 -11.52 -0.68 -3.05
N THR A 20 -11.25 0.58 -2.78
CA THR A 20 -11.90 1.32 -1.70
C THR A 20 -12.11 2.74 -2.16
N GLU A 21 -13.23 3.31 -1.77
CA GLU A 21 -13.54 4.68 -2.11
C GLU A 21 -12.87 5.65 -1.18
N PHE A 22 -12.30 6.70 -1.74
CA PHE A 22 -11.72 7.78 -0.98
C PHE A 22 -12.09 9.11 -1.62
N HIS A 23 -12.10 10.17 -0.81
CA HIS A 23 -12.38 11.48 -1.22
C HIS A 23 -11.42 11.98 -2.26
N ASN A 24 -10.13 11.70 -2.07
CA ASN A 24 -9.09 12.17 -2.98
C ASN A 24 -7.87 11.25 -2.85
N SER A 25 -6.87 11.48 -3.64
CA SER A 25 -5.70 10.61 -3.63
C SER A 25 -4.88 10.73 -2.36
N GLN A 26 -4.89 11.90 -1.72
CA GLN A 26 -4.14 12.07 -0.48
C GLN A 26 -4.69 11.15 0.60
N ALA A 27 -6.01 11.03 0.71
CA ALA A 27 -6.63 10.14 1.68
C ALA A 27 -6.26 8.69 1.41
N ALA A 28 -6.20 8.31 0.14
CA ALA A 28 -5.82 6.96 -0.23
C ALA A 28 -4.36 6.68 0.12
N ILE A 29 -3.50 7.65 -0.07
CA ILE A 29 -2.09 7.49 0.26
C ILE A 29 -1.91 7.34 1.77
N GLU A 30 -2.65 8.11 2.54
CA GLU A 30 -2.59 8.00 4.00
C GLU A 30 -3.08 6.64 4.48
N PHE A 31 -4.08 6.12 3.82
CA PHE A 31 -4.59 4.80 4.14
C PHE A 31 -3.50 3.74 3.84
N ALA A 32 -2.82 3.89 2.72
CA ALA A 32 -1.77 2.96 2.35
C ALA A 32 -0.61 3.02 3.33
N GLU A 33 -0.30 4.19 3.83
CA GLU A 33 0.76 4.35 4.83
C GLU A 33 0.39 3.61 6.11
N ALA A 34 -0.84 3.76 6.56
CA ALA A 34 -1.30 3.08 7.74
C ALA A 34 -1.32 1.57 7.55
N MET A 35 -1.71 1.13 6.35
CA MET A 35 -1.75 -0.27 6.02
C MET A 35 -0.34 -0.88 6.03
N ALA A 36 0.61 -0.18 5.44
CA ALA A 36 1.99 -0.66 5.41
C ALA A 36 2.57 -0.72 6.81
N GLU A 37 2.21 0.22 7.65
CA GLU A 37 2.66 0.24 9.02
C GLU A 37 2.07 -0.93 9.80
N MET A 38 0.80 -1.19 9.63
CA MET A 38 0.13 -2.30 10.28
C MET A 38 0.73 -3.63 9.86
N LEU A 39 0.98 -3.80 8.59
CA LEU A 39 1.57 -5.04 8.11
C LEU A 39 2.98 -5.22 8.62
N GLY A 40 3.70 -4.12 8.74
CA GLY A 40 5.07 -4.16 9.24
C GLY A 40 5.14 -4.55 10.70
N ALA A 41 4.08 -4.27 11.44
CA ALA A 41 4.02 -4.59 12.85
C ALA A 41 3.50 -6.00 13.13
N SER A 42 3.10 -6.71 12.09
CA SER A 42 2.55 -8.03 12.29
C SER A 42 3.63 -8.98 12.72
N LEU A 43 3.20 -10.07 13.32
CA LEU A 43 4.03 -10.95 13.99
C LEU A 43 5.16 -11.54 13.28
N ALA A 44 4.99 -11.97 12.18
CA ALA A 44 5.97 -12.77 11.55
C ALA A 44 7.09 -12.04 10.85
N GLY A 45 6.96 -10.80 10.67
CA GLY A 45 7.96 -10.08 9.92
C GLY A 45 8.03 -10.53 8.46
N GLU A 46 7.12 -11.35 8.04
CA GLU A 46 7.09 -11.84 6.68
C GLU A 46 6.78 -10.76 5.71
N TRP A 47 6.09 -9.73 6.17
CA TRP A 47 5.65 -8.66 5.30
C TRP A 47 6.76 -7.67 4.97
N LYS A 48 7.93 -7.84 5.57
CA LYS A 48 9.02 -6.90 5.31
C LYS A 48 9.51 -6.89 3.88
N ARG A 49 9.24 -7.94 3.15
CA ARG A 49 9.64 -8.00 1.78
C ARG A 49 8.61 -7.44 0.86
N TRP A 50 7.45 -7.08 1.36
CA TRP A 50 6.33 -6.65 0.57
C TRP A 50 6.29 -5.14 0.42
N SER A 51 5.64 -4.70 -0.63
CA SER A 51 5.35 -3.28 -0.83
C SER A 51 3.87 -3.16 -1.09
N VAL A 52 3.28 -2.04 -0.68
CA VAL A 52 1.89 -1.75 -0.99
C VAL A 52 1.91 -0.75 -2.13
N GLU A 53 1.28 -1.08 -3.23
CA GLU A 53 1.21 -0.22 -4.39
C GLU A 53 -0.19 0.32 -4.53
N ILE A 54 -0.30 1.61 -4.80
CA ILE A 54 -1.59 2.26 -4.92
C ILE A 54 -1.84 2.54 -6.39
N ARG A 55 -2.97 2.13 -6.92
CA ARG A 55 -3.34 2.50 -8.28
C ARG A 55 -4.74 3.04 -8.29
N ASN A 56 -5.04 3.89 -9.25
CA ASN A 56 -6.36 4.48 -9.36
C ASN A 56 -7.26 3.60 -10.24
N ALA A 57 -8.48 4.02 -10.43
CA ALA A 57 -9.45 3.25 -11.20
C ALA A 57 -9.08 3.08 -12.66
N GLU A 58 -8.18 3.92 -13.13
CA GLU A 58 -7.72 3.83 -14.51
C GLU A 58 -6.50 2.94 -14.66
N GLY A 59 -6.05 2.37 -13.57
CA GLY A 59 -4.90 1.49 -13.59
C GLY A 59 -3.57 2.20 -13.42
N LYS A 60 -3.61 3.51 -13.18
CA LYS A 60 -2.36 4.24 -13.03
C LYS A 60 -1.81 4.09 -11.63
N LYS A 61 -0.55 3.71 -11.52
CA LYS A 61 0.11 3.58 -10.24
C LYS A 61 0.43 4.97 -9.69
N LEU A 62 0.02 5.23 -8.48
CA LEU A 62 0.26 6.50 -7.83
C LEU A 62 1.47 6.47 -6.92
N GLY A 63 1.83 5.33 -6.42
CA GLY A 63 2.98 5.22 -5.54
C GLY A 63 3.14 3.83 -4.99
N ALA A 64 4.19 3.63 -4.23
CA ALA A 64 4.46 2.35 -3.59
C ALA A 64 5.13 2.61 -2.25
N LEU A 65 4.76 1.84 -1.25
CA LEU A 65 5.30 1.97 0.09
C LEU A 65 5.83 0.62 0.54
N ARG A 66 7.02 0.63 1.09
CA ARG A 66 7.61 -0.59 1.57
C ARG A 66 7.07 -0.91 2.95
N VAL A 67 6.59 -2.12 3.11
CA VAL A 67 6.05 -2.54 4.39
C VAL A 67 7.16 -2.56 5.44
N GLY A 68 6.87 -2.02 6.58
CA GLY A 68 7.79 -2.07 7.70
C GLY A 68 8.87 -0.99 7.72
N THR A 69 8.95 -0.21 6.68
CA THR A 69 9.93 0.85 6.70
C THR A 69 9.29 2.16 6.49
N VAL A 70 8.15 2.29 6.95
CA VAL A 70 7.46 3.46 6.86
C VAL A 70 8.08 4.37 7.74
N THR A 71 9.01 4.97 7.42
CA THR A 71 9.54 5.75 8.31
C THR A 71 9.23 6.90 7.96
N PRO A 72 9.04 7.35 8.54
CA PRO A 72 8.66 8.47 8.43
C PRO A 72 9.45 9.30 7.81
N LEU A 73 9.51 9.42 7.54
CA LEU A 73 10.00 10.11 6.99
C LEU A 73 10.35 11.02 7.39
N ALA A 74 10.33 11.10 7.88
CA ALA A 74 10.58 11.87 8.24
C ALA A 74 11.14 12.48 8.12
N ALA A 75 11.30 12.47 8.04
CA ALA A 75 11.84 13.10 7.95
C ALA A 75 12.16 13.45 7.71
#